data_d0af4cfcd6b81501df3faa3d60e0ceaa
#
_entry.id   d0af4cfcd6b81501df3faa3d60e0ceaa
#
_cell.length_a   1.000
_cell.length_b   1.000
_cell.length_c   1.000
_cell.angle_alpha   90.00
_cell.angle_beta   90.00
_cell.angle_gamma   90.00
#
_symmetry.space_group_name_H-M   'P 1'
#
loop_
_entity.id
_entity.type
_entity.pdbx_description
1 polymer ?
#
loop_
_entity_poly.entity_id
_entity_poly.type
_entity_poly.pdbx_seq_one_letter_code
_entity_poly.pdbx_strand_id
1 'polypeptide(L)'
;VRNILRRELEWIRSTPCARTGKARYRINAFYDLKDRASQVYTQKQVSMEAMKGATRLGTKIINCKDLSFYYGDKCYLDGFTYNFQRYEKVGIVGRNGAGKSTFLNILTGNFTSDMVSVDPSSVKEGQGLMTGVIERGESLKVGYYHQSGMAFNPDDTVLDIVNDTWLLNRFLFPHEMLNNKIEKLSGGEKRR
;
A
#
# COMPACT_ATOMS: atom_id res chain seq x y z
N VAL A 1 -12.68 4.88 28.56
CA VAL A 1 -12.95 6.33 28.54
C VAL A 1 -14.38 6.59 28.04
N ARG A 2 -14.82 6.08 26.87
CA ARG A 2 -16.17 6.34 26.30
C ARG A 2 -17.32 5.94 27.24
N ASN A 3 -17.24 4.82 27.92
CA ASN A 3 -18.29 4.36 28.85
C ASN A 3 -18.39 5.24 30.11
N ILE A 4 -17.24 5.76 30.59
CA ILE A 4 -17.19 6.68 31.72
C ILE A 4 -17.82 8.02 31.31
N LEU A 5 -17.45 8.58 30.16
CA LEU A 5 -18.02 9.81 29.64
C LEU A 5 -19.53 9.73 29.45
N ARG A 6 -20.06 8.59 28.95
CA ARG A 6 -21.50 8.37 28.77
C ARG A 6 -22.23 8.43 30.11
N ARG A 7 -21.71 7.73 31.11
CA ARG A 7 -22.31 7.69 32.46
C ARG A 7 -22.25 9.04 33.17
N GLU A 8 -21.14 9.78 33.04
CA GLU A 8 -21.03 11.12 33.61
C GLU A 8 -21.93 12.13 32.87
N LEU A 9 -22.10 11.99 31.56
CA LEU A 9 -23.03 12.83 30.80
C LEU A 9 -24.48 12.60 31.20
N GLU A 10 -24.89 11.34 31.42
CA GLU A 10 -26.23 11.00 31.94
C GLU A 10 -26.46 11.60 33.31
N TRP A 11 -25.44 11.53 34.17
CA TRP A 11 -25.51 12.17 35.50
C TRP A 11 -25.62 13.71 35.41
N ILE A 12 -24.90 14.36 34.53
CA ILE A 12 -24.98 15.82 34.32
C ILE A 12 -26.35 16.21 33.81
N ARG A 13 -26.98 15.44 32.97
CA ARG A 13 -28.30 15.68 32.41
C ARG A 13 -29.45 15.35 33.36
N SER A 14 -29.23 14.49 34.36
CA SER A 14 -30.24 14.14 35.34
C SER A 14 -30.60 15.35 36.18
N THR A 15 -31.87 15.44 36.64
CA THR A 15 -32.34 16.48 37.54
C THR A 15 -31.76 16.23 38.94
N PRO A 16 -31.21 17.24 39.66
CA PRO A 16 -30.74 17.01 41.04
C PRO A 16 -31.93 16.69 41.93
N CYS A 17 -31.79 15.60 42.70
CA CYS A 17 -32.77 15.27 43.76
C CYS A 17 -32.43 16.16 44.96
N ALA A 18 -33.38 17.02 45.39
CA ALA A 18 -33.29 17.96 46.51
C ALA A 18 -32.42 19.22 46.36
N ARG A 19 -32.40 20.08 47.34
CA ARG A 19 -31.87 21.47 47.37
C ARG A 19 -30.36 21.65 47.10
N THR A 20 -29.63 20.63 46.77
CA THR A 20 -28.19 20.70 46.49
C THR A 20 -27.89 20.71 45.00
N GLY A 21 -27.18 21.75 44.54
CA GLY A 21 -26.66 21.80 43.15
C GLY A 21 -25.62 20.72 42.88
N LYS A 22 -25.44 20.38 41.59
CA LYS A 22 -24.40 19.41 41.18
C LYS A 22 -23.00 19.91 41.54
N ALA A 23 -22.15 19.02 42.06
CA ALA A 23 -20.81 19.36 42.49
C ALA A 23 -19.98 19.91 41.30
N ARG A 24 -19.55 21.16 41.38
CA ARG A 24 -18.75 21.84 40.34
C ARG A 24 -17.50 21.06 40.00
N TYR A 25 -16.84 20.47 40.99
CA TYR A 25 -15.64 19.62 40.77
C TYR A 25 -15.91 18.47 39.80
N ARG A 26 -17.03 17.79 39.93
CA ARG A 26 -17.37 16.64 39.07
C ARG A 26 -17.75 17.08 37.65
N ILE A 27 -18.35 18.27 37.52
CA ILE A 27 -18.63 18.87 36.21
C ILE A 27 -17.32 19.23 35.49
N ASN A 28 -16.39 19.88 36.19
CA ASN A 28 -15.07 20.24 35.65
C ASN A 28 -14.30 18.98 35.23
N ALA A 29 -14.26 17.96 36.12
CA ALA A 29 -13.62 16.67 35.80
C ALA A 29 -14.21 16.00 34.54
N PHE A 30 -15.50 16.14 34.29
CA PHE A 30 -16.12 15.68 33.06
C PHE A 30 -15.60 16.41 31.82
N TYR A 31 -15.50 17.73 31.87
CA TYR A 31 -14.98 18.51 30.75
C TYR A 31 -13.51 18.21 30.50
N ASP A 32 -12.69 18.10 31.52
CA ASP A 32 -11.28 17.67 31.40
C ASP A 32 -11.15 16.27 30.76
N LEU A 33 -12.02 15.35 31.17
CA LEU A 33 -12.04 13.98 30.60
C LEU A 33 -12.52 13.98 29.15
N LYS A 34 -13.47 14.86 28.81
CA LYS A 34 -13.96 15.04 27.45
C LYS A 34 -12.87 15.62 26.54
N ASP A 35 -12.13 16.62 27.01
CA ASP A 35 -11.04 17.23 26.26
C ASP A 35 -9.88 16.24 26.04
N ARG A 36 -9.50 15.48 27.06
CA ARG A 36 -8.52 14.38 26.91
C ARG A 36 -9.04 13.32 25.94
N ALA A 37 -10.31 13.00 25.94
CA ALA A 37 -10.88 12.02 25.02
C ALA A 37 -10.98 12.54 23.58
N SER A 38 -11.13 13.85 23.38
CA SER A 38 -11.09 14.46 22.04
C SER A 38 -9.68 14.52 21.45
N GLN A 39 -8.65 14.56 22.30
CA GLN A 39 -7.24 14.52 21.91
C GLN A 39 -6.74 13.09 21.59
N VAL A 40 -7.53 12.05 21.85
CA VAL A 40 -7.19 10.69 21.43
C VAL A 40 -7.18 10.64 19.91
N TYR A 41 -6.00 10.51 19.36
CA TYR A 41 -5.77 10.38 17.92
C TYR A 41 -6.57 9.18 17.39
N THR A 42 -7.71 9.45 16.79
CA THR A 42 -8.47 8.41 16.08
C THR A 42 -7.69 8.14 14.80
N GLN A 43 -7.02 6.99 14.73
CA GLN A 43 -6.40 6.56 13.49
C GLN A 43 -7.48 6.54 12.40
N LYS A 44 -7.46 7.54 11.54
CA LYS A 44 -8.28 7.54 10.33
C LYS A 44 -7.75 6.41 9.45
N GLN A 45 -8.60 5.47 9.11
CA GLN A 45 -8.24 4.40 8.18
C GLN A 45 -8.47 4.88 6.75
N VAL A 46 -7.53 4.57 5.88
CA VAL A 46 -7.67 4.80 4.45
C VAL A 46 -8.77 3.88 3.92
N SER A 47 -9.84 4.44 3.35
CA SER A 47 -10.90 3.66 2.71
C SER A 47 -10.63 3.53 1.22
N MET A 48 -10.34 2.30 0.78
CA MET A 48 -10.08 1.97 -0.62
C MET A 48 -11.35 1.66 -1.43
N GLU A 49 -12.52 1.61 -0.79
CA GLU A 49 -13.77 1.14 -1.40
C GLU A 49 -14.28 1.99 -2.57
N ALA A 50 -13.89 3.24 -2.66
CA ALA A 50 -14.35 4.15 -3.72
C ALA A 50 -13.33 4.38 -4.85
N MET A 51 -12.21 3.65 -4.87
CA MET A 51 -11.25 3.71 -5.97
C MET A 51 -11.74 2.88 -7.17
N LYS A 52 -12.98 3.11 -7.59
CA LYS A 52 -13.58 2.49 -8.78
C LYS A 52 -13.26 3.31 -10.03
N GLY A 53 -12.00 3.46 -10.34
CA GLY A 53 -11.51 3.99 -11.61
C GLY A 53 -10.98 2.90 -12.52
N ALA A 54 -11.63 1.74 -12.55
CA ALA A 54 -11.11 0.61 -13.26
C ALA A 54 -11.43 0.69 -14.75
N THR A 55 -10.43 0.89 -15.56
CA THR A 55 -10.41 0.39 -16.94
C THR A 55 -10.81 -1.09 -16.88
N ARG A 56 -11.79 -1.51 -17.68
CA ARG A 56 -12.29 -2.88 -17.67
C ARG A 56 -11.15 -3.86 -17.98
N LEU A 57 -10.70 -4.57 -16.96
CA LEU A 57 -9.64 -5.55 -17.09
C LEU A 57 -10.09 -6.68 -18.02
N GLY A 58 -9.30 -7.02 -19.03
CA GLY A 58 -9.55 -8.14 -19.94
C GLY A 58 -9.64 -9.48 -19.20
N THR A 59 -10.08 -10.55 -19.84
CA THR A 59 -10.13 -11.91 -19.25
C THR A 59 -8.75 -12.50 -19.04
N LYS A 60 -7.80 -12.18 -19.91
CA LYS A 60 -6.42 -12.65 -19.85
C LYS A 60 -5.61 -11.70 -18.97
N ILE A 61 -5.01 -12.23 -17.92
CA ILE A 61 -4.16 -11.48 -16.99
C ILE A 61 -2.71 -11.77 -17.33
N ILE A 62 -2.16 -12.85 -16.78
CA ILE A 62 -0.81 -13.33 -17.07
C ILE A 62 -0.90 -14.84 -17.19
N ASN A 63 -0.37 -15.39 -18.26
CA ASN A 63 -0.26 -16.82 -18.50
C ASN A 63 1.21 -17.18 -18.68
N CYS A 64 1.71 -18.02 -17.81
CA CYS A 64 3.08 -18.53 -17.85
C CYS A 64 3.04 -19.98 -18.33
N LYS A 65 3.87 -20.31 -19.32
CA LYS A 65 4.01 -21.65 -19.85
C LYS A 65 5.47 -22.05 -19.83
N ASP A 66 5.79 -23.10 -19.08
CA ASP A 66 7.11 -23.72 -18.99
C ASP A 66 8.24 -22.71 -18.72
N LEU A 67 7.96 -21.78 -17.81
CA LEU A 67 8.86 -20.69 -17.51
C LEU A 67 9.99 -21.15 -16.61
N SER A 68 11.22 -21.03 -17.08
CA SER A 68 12.43 -21.31 -16.30
C SER A 68 13.36 -20.12 -16.29
N PHE A 69 14.05 -19.92 -15.17
CA PHE A 69 14.99 -18.82 -15.01
C PHE A 69 16.26 -19.27 -14.28
N TYR A 70 17.38 -18.99 -14.90
CA TYR A 70 18.71 -19.33 -14.42
C TYR A 70 19.54 -18.05 -14.27
N TYR A 71 20.41 -18.01 -13.29
CA TYR A 71 21.41 -16.97 -13.13
C TYR A 71 22.77 -17.66 -12.89
N GLY A 72 23.62 -17.66 -13.94
CA GLY A 72 24.75 -18.55 -13.98
C GLY A 72 24.30 -20.00 -13.87
N ASP A 73 24.94 -20.79 -13.03
CA ASP A 73 24.61 -22.20 -12.80
C ASP A 73 23.41 -22.40 -11.85
N LYS A 74 22.87 -21.32 -11.30
CA LYS A 74 21.80 -21.42 -10.31
C LYS A 74 20.43 -21.30 -10.94
N CYS A 75 19.62 -22.36 -10.76
CA CYS A 75 18.21 -22.36 -11.13
C CYS A 75 17.37 -21.67 -10.04
N TYR A 76 16.58 -20.66 -10.42
CA TYR A 76 15.65 -19.95 -9.55
C TYR A 76 14.19 -20.30 -9.83
N LEU A 77 13.90 -20.75 -11.04
CA LEU A 77 12.56 -21.14 -11.47
C LEU A 77 12.74 -22.25 -12.51
N ASP A 78 11.97 -23.33 -12.39
CA ASP A 78 12.07 -24.50 -13.26
C ASP A 78 10.67 -24.94 -13.69
N GLY A 79 10.40 -24.89 -14.99
CA GLY A 79 9.18 -25.38 -15.61
C GLY A 79 7.87 -24.79 -15.07
N PHE A 80 7.88 -23.55 -14.60
CA PHE A 80 6.71 -22.95 -13.98
C PHE A 80 5.60 -22.65 -15.00
N THR A 81 4.46 -23.30 -14.80
CA THR A 81 3.25 -23.10 -15.64
C THR A 81 2.10 -22.68 -14.75
N TYR A 82 1.55 -21.49 -15.00
CA TYR A 82 0.44 -20.96 -14.21
C TYR A 82 -0.35 -19.90 -14.98
N ASN A 83 -1.66 -19.91 -14.82
CA ASN A 83 -2.57 -18.91 -15.40
C ASN A 83 -3.19 -18.06 -14.28
N PHE A 84 -2.68 -16.83 -14.13
CA PHE A 84 -3.19 -15.88 -13.15
C PHE A 84 -4.58 -15.38 -13.56
N GLN A 85 -5.51 -15.41 -12.62
CA GLN A 85 -6.89 -15.02 -12.86
C GLN A 85 -7.22 -13.65 -12.27
N ARG A 86 -8.33 -13.07 -12.68
CA ARG A 86 -8.83 -11.81 -12.14
C ARG A 86 -9.13 -11.96 -10.65
N TYR A 87 -8.83 -10.91 -9.91
CA TYR A 87 -9.10 -10.81 -8.47
C TYR A 87 -8.42 -11.88 -7.62
N GLU A 88 -7.54 -12.66 -8.21
CA GLU A 88 -6.75 -13.63 -7.49
C GLU A 88 -5.73 -12.93 -6.58
N LYS A 89 -5.55 -13.48 -5.39
CA LYS A 89 -4.54 -13.04 -4.42
C LYS A 89 -3.52 -14.16 -4.24
N VAL A 90 -2.32 -13.95 -4.73
CA VAL A 90 -1.25 -14.93 -4.69
C VAL A 90 -0.19 -14.52 -3.67
N GLY A 91 0.14 -15.42 -2.74
CA GLY A 91 1.23 -15.25 -1.79
C GLY A 91 2.47 -16.00 -2.25
N ILE A 92 3.63 -15.31 -2.29
CA ILE A 92 4.93 -15.93 -2.62
C ILE A 92 5.73 -16.04 -1.34
N VAL A 93 6.01 -17.27 -0.91
CA VAL A 93 6.72 -17.58 0.34
C VAL A 93 8.04 -18.28 0.02
N GLY A 94 9.09 -17.98 0.77
CA GLY A 94 10.39 -18.60 0.63
C GLY A 94 11.47 -17.87 1.43
N ARG A 95 12.63 -18.50 1.60
CA ARG A 95 13.80 -17.92 2.30
C ARG A 95 14.31 -16.67 1.57
N ASN A 96 15.10 -15.85 2.26
CA ASN A 96 15.81 -14.75 1.62
C ASN A 96 16.79 -15.31 0.57
N GLY A 97 16.85 -14.66 -0.59
CA GLY A 97 17.66 -15.13 -1.73
C GLY A 97 17.04 -16.28 -2.55
N ALA A 98 15.81 -16.74 -2.25
CA ALA A 98 15.12 -17.79 -3.01
C ALA A 98 14.62 -17.34 -4.40
N GLY A 99 14.79 -16.07 -4.79
CA GLY A 99 14.36 -15.57 -6.09
C GLY A 99 12.97 -14.95 -6.14
N LYS A 100 12.32 -14.67 -5.00
CA LYS A 100 10.96 -14.07 -4.97
C LYS A 100 10.85 -12.75 -5.75
N SER A 101 11.79 -11.84 -5.53
CA SER A 101 11.82 -10.54 -6.25
C SER A 101 12.15 -10.76 -7.73
N THR A 102 13.02 -11.70 -8.07
CA THR A 102 13.33 -12.09 -9.43
C THR A 102 12.09 -12.60 -10.15
N PHE A 103 11.33 -13.49 -9.52
CA PHE A 103 10.07 -13.99 -10.05
C PHE A 103 9.04 -12.86 -10.30
N LEU A 104 8.90 -11.94 -9.35
CA LEU A 104 8.01 -10.77 -9.52
C LEU A 104 8.45 -9.88 -10.69
N ASN A 105 9.75 -9.62 -10.82
CA ASN A 105 10.29 -8.85 -11.92
C ASN A 105 10.01 -9.54 -13.27
N ILE A 106 10.16 -10.88 -13.34
CA ILE A 106 9.82 -11.67 -14.53
C ILE A 106 8.34 -11.48 -14.88
N LEU A 107 7.43 -11.64 -13.92
CA LEU A 107 5.99 -11.51 -14.15
C LEU A 107 5.59 -10.10 -14.59
N THR A 108 6.18 -9.07 -14.00
CA THR A 108 5.87 -7.66 -14.29
C THR A 108 6.54 -7.13 -15.53
N GLY A 109 7.57 -7.82 -16.05
CA GLY A 109 8.37 -7.36 -17.18
C GLY A 109 9.38 -6.27 -16.81
N ASN A 110 9.70 -6.12 -15.52
CA ASN A 110 10.69 -5.15 -15.03
C ASN A 110 12.14 -5.62 -15.24
N PHE A 111 12.40 -6.30 -16.35
CA PHE A 111 13.74 -6.62 -16.81
C PHE A 111 14.10 -5.79 -18.02
N THR A 112 15.31 -5.30 -18.05
CA THR A 112 15.92 -4.77 -19.27
C THR A 112 16.59 -5.91 -20.03
N SER A 113 16.76 -5.75 -21.34
CA SER A 113 17.51 -6.69 -22.19
C SER A 113 18.94 -6.94 -21.71
N ASP A 114 19.50 -6.02 -20.91
CA ASP A 114 20.83 -6.16 -20.32
C ASP A 114 20.85 -7.08 -19.11
N MET A 115 19.68 -7.34 -18.48
CA MET A 115 19.57 -8.18 -17.28
C MET A 115 19.18 -9.61 -17.60
N VAL A 116 18.43 -9.82 -18.68
CA VAL A 116 17.86 -11.14 -19.03
C VAL A 116 18.00 -11.41 -20.51
N SER A 117 18.55 -12.57 -20.86
CA SER A 117 18.55 -13.12 -22.20
C SER A 117 17.48 -14.21 -22.33
N VAL A 118 16.83 -14.26 -23.50
CA VAL A 118 15.92 -15.36 -23.90
C VAL A 118 16.63 -16.38 -24.81
N ASP A 119 17.81 -16.04 -25.30
CA ASP A 119 18.62 -16.92 -26.15
C ASP A 119 19.83 -17.44 -25.37
N PRO A 120 19.94 -18.79 -25.18
CA PRO A 120 21.05 -19.40 -24.45
C PRO A 120 22.43 -19.08 -25.05
N SER A 121 22.46 -18.84 -26.36
CA SER A 121 23.75 -18.59 -27.08
C SER A 121 24.23 -17.14 -26.91
N SER A 122 23.37 -16.23 -26.45
CA SER A 122 23.65 -14.80 -26.33
C SER A 122 23.78 -14.31 -24.88
N VAL A 123 23.79 -15.18 -23.89
CA VAL A 123 23.90 -14.83 -22.47
C VAL A 123 25.27 -14.22 -22.18
N LYS A 124 25.28 -12.97 -21.72
CA LYS A 124 26.48 -12.26 -21.29
C LYS A 124 26.77 -12.53 -19.81
N GLU A 125 27.99 -12.31 -19.40
CA GLU A 125 28.38 -12.39 -18.00
C GLU A 125 27.51 -11.43 -17.16
N GLY A 126 26.88 -11.94 -16.10
CA GLY A 126 25.97 -11.16 -15.28
C GLY A 126 24.52 -11.08 -15.76
N GLN A 127 24.17 -11.72 -16.87
CA GLN A 127 22.78 -11.86 -17.32
C GLN A 127 22.15 -13.17 -16.82
N GLY A 128 20.83 -13.11 -16.60
CA GLY A 128 20.02 -14.31 -16.38
C GLY A 128 19.50 -14.88 -17.69
N LEU A 129 19.33 -16.18 -17.76
CA LEU A 129 18.68 -16.88 -18.87
C LEU A 129 17.23 -17.17 -18.51
N MET A 130 16.29 -16.72 -19.32
CA MET A 130 14.87 -17.03 -19.20
C MET A 130 14.41 -17.85 -20.41
N THR A 131 13.76 -18.96 -20.14
CA THR A 131 13.11 -19.79 -21.15
C THR A 131 11.62 -19.93 -20.85
N GLY A 132 10.83 -20.38 -21.84
CA GLY A 132 9.38 -20.45 -21.72
C GLY A 132 8.68 -19.20 -22.22
N VAL A 133 7.36 -19.13 -22.02
CA VAL A 133 6.50 -18.06 -22.58
C VAL A 133 5.69 -17.39 -21.49
N ILE A 134 5.70 -16.05 -21.51
CA ILE A 134 4.81 -15.23 -20.67
C ILE A 134 3.90 -14.42 -21.59
N GLU A 135 2.63 -14.69 -21.51
CA GLU A 135 1.59 -13.94 -22.23
C GLU A 135 0.87 -13.01 -21.25
N ARG A 136 0.92 -11.71 -21.52
CA ARG A 136 0.22 -10.68 -20.71
C ARG A 136 -1.01 -10.18 -21.45
N GLY A 137 -2.07 -9.88 -20.70
CA GLY A 137 -3.26 -9.25 -21.29
C GLY A 137 -2.96 -7.84 -21.79
N GLU A 138 -3.47 -7.47 -22.97
CA GLU A 138 -3.24 -6.16 -23.60
C GLU A 138 -3.73 -4.98 -22.73
N SER A 139 -4.82 -5.19 -21.99
CA SER A 139 -5.37 -4.18 -21.07
C SER A 139 -4.77 -4.21 -19.67
N LEU A 140 -3.77 -5.08 -19.43
CA LEU A 140 -3.15 -5.23 -18.11
C LEU A 140 -2.22 -4.05 -17.84
N LYS A 141 -2.53 -3.28 -16.79
CA LYS A 141 -1.63 -2.29 -16.21
C LYS A 141 -1.07 -2.85 -14.91
N VAL A 142 0.22 -3.01 -14.84
CA VAL A 142 0.92 -3.58 -13.67
C VAL A 142 1.48 -2.45 -12.82
N GLY A 143 1.04 -2.36 -11.57
CA GLY A 143 1.70 -1.54 -10.55
C GLY A 143 2.71 -2.38 -9.77
N TYR A 144 3.93 -1.91 -9.64
CA TYR A 144 4.97 -2.57 -8.87
C TYR A 144 5.42 -1.69 -7.70
N TYR A 145 5.30 -2.23 -6.50
CA TYR A 145 5.76 -1.55 -5.28
C TYR A 145 7.07 -2.17 -4.79
N HIS A 146 8.16 -1.42 -4.87
CA HIS A 146 9.47 -1.87 -4.43
C HIS A 146 9.60 -1.88 -2.90
N GLN A 147 10.40 -2.80 -2.37
CA GLN A 147 10.70 -2.86 -0.93
C GLN A 147 11.39 -1.58 -0.43
N SER A 148 12.22 -0.96 -1.25
CA SER A 148 12.87 0.34 -0.99
C SER A 148 11.92 1.54 -1.05
N GLY A 149 10.66 1.33 -1.46
CA GLY A 149 9.71 2.39 -1.79
C GLY A 149 9.92 2.94 -3.21
N MET A 150 9.26 4.04 -3.50
CA MET A 150 9.40 4.76 -4.77
C MET A 150 10.52 5.79 -4.64
N ALA A 151 11.29 5.95 -5.70
CA ALA A 151 12.27 7.04 -5.80
C ALA A 151 11.53 8.30 -6.28
N PHE A 152 11.66 9.38 -5.53
CA PHE A 152 11.10 10.69 -5.85
C PHE A 152 12.21 11.71 -5.91
N ASN A 153 12.03 12.79 -6.70
CA ASN A 153 12.92 13.92 -6.60
C ASN A 153 12.68 14.62 -5.25
N PRO A 154 13.73 14.99 -4.51
CA PRO A 154 13.57 15.63 -3.19
C PRO A 154 12.77 16.93 -3.23
N ASP A 155 12.82 17.64 -4.34
CA ASP A 155 12.17 18.93 -4.53
C ASP A 155 10.71 18.84 -4.96
N ASP A 156 10.25 17.70 -5.44
CA ASP A 156 8.86 17.50 -5.84
C ASP A 156 7.92 17.65 -4.63
N THR A 157 6.78 18.27 -4.85
CA THR A 157 5.70 18.34 -3.85
C THR A 157 4.78 17.12 -3.96
N VAL A 158 4.00 16.86 -2.91
CA VAL A 158 2.99 15.79 -2.91
C VAL A 158 2.02 15.97 -4.08
N LEU A 159 1.64 17.22 -4.39
CA LEU A 159 0.72 17.54 -5.47
C LEU A 159 1.35 17.34 -6.85
N ASP A 160 2.64 17.56 -7.02
CA ASP A 160 3.33 17.34 -8.30
C ASP A 160 3.33 15.88 -8.71
N ILE A 161 3.43 14.97 -7.73
CA ILE A 161 3.45 13.53 -7.99
C ILE A 161 2.04 12.97 -8.19
N VAL A 162 1.10 13.38 -7.32
CA VAL A 162 -0.29 12.93 -7.38
C VAL A 162 -1.17 14.13 -7.66
N ASN A 163 -1.36 14.46 -8.92
CA ASN A 163 -2.19 15.60 -9.35
C ASN A 163 -3.69 15.34 -9.16
N ASP A 164 -4.07 14.81 -8.00
CA ASP A 164 -5.45 14.53 -7.61
C ASP A 164 -5.65 14.79 -6.11
N THR A 165 -6.18 15.97 -5.79
CA THR A 165 -6.45 16.40 -4.41
C THR A 165 -7.50 15.53 -3.71
N TRP A 166 -8.47 15.00 -4.46
CA TRP A 166 -9.49 14.12 -3.92
C TRP A 166 -8.87 12.79 -3.47
N LEU A 167 -7.99 12.23 -4.31
CA LEU A 167 -7.26 11.01 -3.98
C LEU A 167 -6.38 11.22 -2.75
N LEU A 168 -5.60 12.30 -2.72
CA LEU A 168 -4.71 12.65 -1.61
C LEU A 168 -5.47 12.79 -0.28
N ASN A 169 -6.63 13.44 -0.28
CA ASN A 169 -7.48 13.53 0.92
C ASN A 169 -7.91 12.14 1.42
N ARG A 170 -8.20 11.21 0.53
CA ARG A 170 -8.56 9.84 0.93
C ARG A 170 -7.39 9.07 1.54
N PHE A 171 -6.18 9.36 1.10
CA PHE A 171 -4.94 8.85 1.69
C PHE A 171 -4.47 9.64 2.91
N LEU A 172 -5.37 10.49 3.47
CA LEU A 172 -5.14 11.25 4.70
C LEU A 172 -4.03 12.30 4.58
N PHE A 173 -3.84 12.86 3.39
CA PHE A 173 -3.04 14.06 3.21
C PHE A 173 -3.95 15.28 3.40
N PRO A 174 -3.78 16.06 4.48
CA PRO A 174 -4.52 17.30 4.67
C PRO A 174 -4.07 18.35 3.66
N HIS A 175 -4.94 19.30 3.35
CA HIS A 175 -4.70 20.33 2.33
C HIS A 175 -3.40 21.12 2.55
N GLU A 176 -3.02 21.32 3.81
CA GLU A 176 -1.81 22.00 4.24
C GLU A 176 -0.52 21.26 3.83
N MET A 177 -0.60 19.94 3.66
CA MET A 177 0.54 19.09 3.31
C MET A 177 0.73 18.91 1.80
N LEU A 178 -0.22 19.31 0.98
CA LEU A 178 -0.19 19.05 -0.47
C LEU A 178 1.00 19.74 -1.17
N ASN A 179 1.38 20.91 -0.68
CA ASN A 179 2.52 21.70 -1.20
C ASN A 179 3.84 21.40 -0.45
N ASN A 180 3.83 20.45 0.48
CA ASN A 180 5.07 20.08 1.17
C ASN A 180 5.96 19.28 0.23
N LYS A 181 7.26 19.57 0.28
CA LYS A 181 8.27 18.77 -0.41
C LYS A 181 8.27 17.34 0.15
N ILE A 182 8.48 16.36 -0.71
CA ILE A 182 8.51 14.94 -0.33
C ILE A 182 9.60 14.64 0.69
N GLU A 183 10.70 15.36 0.64
CA GLU A 183 11.79 15.22 1.62
C GLU A 183 11.29 15.38 3.07
N LYS A 184 10.34 16.30 3.31
CA LYS A 184 9.79 16.59 4.65
C LYS A 184 8.80 15.56 5.17
N LEU A 185 8.36 14.63 4.32
CA LEU A 185 7.41 13.60 4.71
C LEU A 185 8.09 12.50 5.53
N SER A 186 7.38 12.01 6.52
CA SER A 186 7.78 10.81 7.26
C SER A 186 7.80 9.58 6.37
N GLY A 187 8.58 8.55 6.75
CA GLY A 187 8.63 7.30 6.01
C GLY A 187 7.28 6.60 5.84
N GLY A 188 6.35 6.79 6.79
CA GLY A 188 4.97 6.29 6.70
C GLY A 188 4.11 7.08 5.71
N GLU A 189 4.28 8.39 5.64
CA GLU A 189 3.59 9.26 4.68
C GLU A 189 4.06 9.00 3.25
N LYS A 190 5.37 8.80 3.05
CA LYS A 190 5.93 8.42 1.75
C LYS A 190 5.43 7.07 1.23
N ARG A 191 4.92 6.20 2.11
CA ARG A 191 4.40 4.86 1.75
C ARG A 191 2.88 4.82 1.56
N ARG A 192 2.19 5.90 1.83
CA ARG A 192 0.75 6.05 1.56
C ARG A 192 0.49 6.42 0.12
#